data_c412cd4d1f61a6658ffe9e27ea4cd3d0
#
_entry.id   c412cd4d1f61a6658ffe9e27ea4cd3d0
#
_cell.length_a   1.000
_cell.length_b   1.000
_cell.length_c   1.000
_cell.angle_alpha   90.00
_cell.angle_beta   90.00
_cell.angle_gamma   90.00
#
_symmetry.space_group_name_H-M   'P 1'
#
loop_
_entity.id
_entity.type
_entity.pdbx_description
1 polymer ?
#
loop_
_entity_poly.entity_id
_entity_poly.type
_entity_poly.pdbx_seq_one_letter_code
_entity_poly.pdbx_strand_id
1 'polypeptide(L)'
;LKNLVAYITSGFPSLEFTIDAAHTLHEAGVDSLELGVPFSDPVADGPIIEYANLLSLKNGFKIDQLFDISKQIAPVIDTLWMGYFNSFYHKGFDTFIAEAKKSGLSGFIIPDLPYEEAVPYQKLMRENGMTLIDFIAPTDTLERIAMISKNAQKFIYLVAYAGITGSGKAESLDDVISNIRIHTDTPIYVGFGVDENTAKEKARGADGVIVGSALVKVLLDEHLSNKEKLNKIGQIAKNIKEKIND
;
A
#
# COMPACT_ATOMS: atom_id res chain seq x y z
N LEU A 1 17.56 -0.30 9.43
CA LEU A 1 17.25 -0.66 8.02
C LEU A 1 15.92 -0.06 7.63
N LYS A 2 15.84 0.42 6.38
CA LYS A 2 14.58 0.96 5.83
C LYS A 2 13.64 -0.16 5.42
N ASN A 3 12.34 0.09 5.56
CA ASN A 3 11.30 -0.86 5.24
C ASN A 3 10.90 -0.82 3.76
N LEU A 4 10.57 -1.97 3.22
CA LEU A 4 9.99 -2.15 1.90
C LEU A 4 8.57 -2.68 2.04
N VAL A 5 7.60 -1.93 1.52
CA VAL A 5 6.21 -2.35 1.40
C VAL A 5 5.94 -2.67 -0.07
N ALA A 6 5.32 -3.81 -0.35
CA ALA A 6 4.96 -4.21 -1.70
C ALA A 6 3.44 -4.25 -1.87
N TYR A 7 2.94 -3.74 -2.99
CA TYR A 7 1.53 -3.86 -3.39
C TYR A 7 1.36 -4.95 -4.45
N ILE A 8 0.35 -5.78 -4.27
CA ILE A 8 -0.15 -6.71 -5.30
C ILE A 8 -1.68 -6.69 -5.33
N THR A 9 -2.28 -6.91 -6.51
CA THR A 9 -3.73 -6.99 -6.68
C THR A 9 -4.23 -8.39 -6.29
N SER A 10 -5.20 -8.46 -5.36
CA SER A 10 -5.81 -9.73 -4.93
C SER A 10 -6.52 -10.42 -6.08
N GLY A 11 -6.36 -11.75 -6.16
CA GLY A 11 -7.01 -12.58 -7.17
C GLY A 11 -6.45 -12.43 -8.58
N PHE A 12 -5.29 -11.77 -8.76
CA PHE A 12 -4.67 -11.60 -10.07
C PHE A 12 -3.23 -12.13 -10.09
N PRO A 13 -2.88 -12.99 -11.06
CA PRO A 13 -3.74 -13.65 -12.07
C PRO A 13 -4.73 -14.67 -11.49
N SER A 14 -4.51 -15.19 -10.28
CA SER A 14 -5.41 -16.08 -9.53
C SER A 14 -5.26 -15.90 -8.02
N LEU A 15 -6.13 -16.54 -7.24
CA LEU A 15 -6.06 -16.52 -5.77
C LEU A 15 -4.78 -17.21 -5.28
N GLU A 16 -4.48 -18.38 -5.81
CA GLU A 16 -3.29 -19.18 -5.47
C GLU A 16 -2.01 -18.39 -5.79
N PHE A 17 -1.99 -17.74 -6.97
CA PHE A 17 -0.86 -16.90 -7.35
C PHE A 17 -0.65 -15.73 -6.38
N THR A 18 -1.73 -15.13 -5.89
CA THR A 18 -1.64 -14.04 -4.89
C THR A 18 -0.92 -14.50 -3.63
N ILE A 19 -1.22 -15.72 -3.17
CA ILE A 19 -0.59 -16.33 -1.99
C ILE A 19 0.89 -16.62 -2.28
N ASP A 20 1.20 -17.25 -3.41
CA ASP A 20 2.58 -17.54 -3.82
C ASP A 20 3.42 -16.26 -3.98
N ALA A 21 2.81 -15.21 -4.54
CA ALA A 21 3.46 -13.91 -4.69
C ALA A 21 3.78 -13.27 -3.32
N ALA A 22 2.87 -13.35 -2.36
CA ALA A 22 3.12 -12.84 -1.00
C ALA A 22 4.29 -13.57 -0.32
N HIS A 23 4.37 -14.90 -0.42
CA HIS A 23 5.49 -15.68 0.09
C HIS A 23 6.80 -15.32 -0.59
N THR A 24 6.79 -15.23 -1.93
CA THR A 24 7.97 -14.84 -2.71
C THR A 24 8.49 -13.46 -2.33
N LEU A 25 7.60 -12.49 -2.14
CA LEU A 25 7.95 -11.14 -1.73
C LEU A 25 8.52 -11.10 -0.31
N HIS A 26 7.94 -11.87 0.63
CA HIS A 26 8.49 -12.01 1.97
C HIS A 26 9.93 -12.57 1.94
N GLU A 27 10.15 -13.67 1.21
CA GLU A 27 11.48 -14.27 1.04
C GLU A 27 12.50 -13.31 0.39
N ALA A 28 12.03 -12.39 -0.44
CA ALA A 28 12.82 -11.33 -1.06
C ALA A 28 13.13 -10.14 -0.14
N GLY A 29 12.65 -10.15 1.12
CA GLY A 29 12.91 -9.13 2.13
C GLY A 29 11.89 -7.99 2.18
N VAL A 30 10.68 -8.19 1.65
CA VAL A 30 9.55 -7.28 1.85
C VAL A 30 9.08 -7.38 3.30
N ASP A 31 8.91 -6.24 3.96
CA ASP A 31 8.53 -6.16 5.39
C ASP A 31 7.02 -6.19 5.59
N SER A 32 6.26 -5.54 4.71
CA SER A 32 4.79 -5.50 4.76
C SER A 32 4.19 -5.60 3.36
N LEU A 33 3.00 -6.16 3.28
CA LEU A 33 2.24 -6.31 2.04
C LEU A 33 0.98 -5.45 2.05
N GLU A 34 0.82 -4.64 1.01
CA GLU A 34 -0.46 -4.03 0.65
C GLU A 34 -1.21 -4.98 -0.28
N LEU A 35 -2.19 -5.68 0.27
CA LEU A 35 -3.06 -6.55 -0.50
C LEU A 35 -4.18 -5.70 -1.12
N GLY A 36 -4.08 -5.41 -2.41
CA GLY A 36 -5.03 -4.57 -3.14
C GLY A 36 -6.39 -5.23 -3.28
N VAL A 37 -7.43 -4.52 -2.91
CA VAL A 37 -8.84 -4.95 -3.05
C VAL A 37 -9.35 -4.49 -4.41
N PRO A 38 -9.62 -5.40 -5.36
CA PRO A 38 -10.11 -5.03 -6.68
C PRO A 38 -11.40 -4.21 -6.61
N PHE A 39 -11.40 -3.09 -7.32
CA PHE A 39 -12.51 -2.15 -7.39
C PHE A 39 -12.72 -1.66 -8.81
N SER A 40 -13.97 -1.35 -9.19
CA SER A 40 -14.33 -0.94 -10.57
C SER A 40 -13.88 0.48 -10.90
N ASP A 41 -13.76 1.35 -9.89
CA ASP A 41 -13.54 2.79 -10.08
C ASP A 41 -12.36 3.28 -9.21
N PRO A 42 -11.13 2.77 -9.43
CA PRO A 42 -9.98 2.99 -8.55
C PRO A 42 -9.30 4.34 -8.82
N VAL A 43 -9.94 5.44 -8.44
CA VAL A 43 -9.59 6.83 -8.79
C VAL A 43 -8.19 7.30 -8.33
N ALA A 44 -7.59 6.63 -7.37
CA ALA A 44 -6.23 6.93 -6.89
C ALA A 44 -5.16 6.06 -7.55
N ASP A 45 -5.56 5.04 -8.33
CA ASP A 45 -4.62 4.11 -8.97
C ASP A 45 -4.20 4.60 -10.35
N GLY A 46 -2.96 4.26 -10.72
CA GLY A 46 -2.50 4.44 -12.09
C GLY A 46 -3.00 3.32 -13.02
N PRO A 47 -2.86 3.50 -14.35
CA PRO A 47 -3.46 2.60 -15.36
C PRO A 47 -3.00 1.13 -15.24
N ILE A 48 -1.83 0.86 -14.70
CA ILE A 48 -1.31 -0.50 -14.50
C ILE A 48 -2.10 -1.23 -13.41
N ILE A 49 -2.29 -0.58 -12.26
CA ILE A 49 -3.04 -1.16 -11.12
C ILE A 49 -4.53 -1.22 -11.47
N GLU A 50 -5.08 -0.17 -12.08
CA GLU A 50 -6.46 -0.14 -12.57
C GLU A 50 -6.75 -1.32 -13.51
N TYR A 51 -5.85 -1.61 -14.46
CA TYR A 51 -6.03 -2.73 -15.37
C TYR A 51 -5.96 -4.10 -14.67
N ALA A 52 -5.08 -4.26 -13.69
CA ALA A 52 -5.02 -5.49 -12.88
C ALA A 52 -6.30 -5.67 -12.04
N ASN A 53 -6.84 -4.59 -11.46
CA ASN A 53 -8.13 -4.60 -10.77
C ASN A 53 -9.26 -5.08 -11.69
N LEU A 54 -9.34 -4.51 -12.90
CA LEU A 54 -10.32 -4.91 -13.90
C LEU A 54 -10.23 -6.39 -14.26
N LEU A 55 -9.01 -6.91 -14.47
CA LEU A 55 -8.78 -8.33 -14.79
C LEU A 55 -9.15 -9.24 -13.63
N SER A 56 -8.80 -8.89 -12.40
CA SER A 56 -9.19 -9.65 -11.20
C SER A 56 -10.71 -9.76 -11.06
N LEU A 57 -11.43 -8.63 -11.24
CA LEU A 57 -12.90 -8.62 -11.22
C LEU A 57 -13.49 -9.46 -12.35
N LYS A 58 -12.95 -9.37 -13.57
CA LYS A 58 -13.36 -10.22 -14.70
C LYS A 58 -13.12 -11.70 -14.46
N ASN A 59 -12.08 -12.06 -13.72
CA ASN A 59 -11.79 -13.43 -13.30
C ASN A 59 -12.71 -13.92 -12.17
N GLY A 60 -13.65 -13.09 -11.73
CA GLY A 60 -14.67 -13.45 -10.75
C GLY A 60 -14.24 -13.27 -9.28
N PHE A 61 -13.23 -12.45 -9.02
CA PHE A 61 -12.84 -12.12 -7.65
C PHE A 61 -14.03 -11.56 -6.84
N LYS A 62 -14.15 -12.04 -5.60
CA LYS A 62 -15.14 -11.59 -4.62
C LYS A 62 -14.44 -11.15 -3.35
N ILE A 63 -14.93 -10.07 -2.75
CA ILE A 63 -14.31 -9.48 -1.56
C ILE A 63 -14.17 -10.48 -0.38
N ASP A 64 -15.05 -11.45 -0.26
CA ASP A 64 -14.98 -12.47 0.79
C ASP A 64 -13.72 -13.35 0.67
N GLN A 65 -13.15 -13.48 -0.51
CA GLN A 65 -11.91 -14.23 -0.75
C GLN A 65 -10.68 -13.55 -0.13
N LEU A 66 -10.76 -12.24 0.18
CA LEU A 66 -9.71 -11.53 0.92
C LEU A 66 -9.43 -12.17 2.28
N PHE A 67 -10.48 -12.60 2.99
CA PHE A 67 -10.34 -13.22 4.31
C PHE A 67 -9.55 -14.53 4.22
N ASP A 68 -9.81 -15.33 3.19
CA ASP A 68 -9.16 -16.63 3.01
C ASP A 68 -7.71 -16.48 2.54
N ILE A 69 -7.42 -15.50 1.67
CA ILE A 69 -6.05 -15.13 1.29
C ILE A 69 -5.30 -14.65 2.53
N SER A 70 -5.87 -13.70 3.27
CA SER A 70 -5.21 -13.08 4.42
C SER A 70 -4.88 -14.08 5.52
N LYS A 71 -5.74 -15.05 5.82
CA LYS A 71 -5.46 -16.12 6.78
C LYS A 71 -4.22 -16.94 6.43
N GLN A 72 -3.87 -17.05 5.14
CA GLN A 72 -2.72 -17.80 4.68
C GLN A 72 -1.45 -16.96 4.65
N ILE A 73 -1.54 -15.66 4.37
CA ILE A 73 -0.37 -14.79 4.21
C ILE A 73 -0.02 -13.99 5.47
N ALA A 74 -0.99 -13.55 6.27
CA ALA A 74 -0.75 -12.73 7.45
C ALA A 74 0.12 -13.40 8.54
N PRO A 75 0.15 -14.74 8.70
CA PRO A 75 1.11 -15.38 9.60
C PRO A 75 2.58 -15.27 9.15
N VAL A 76 2.82 -14.93 7.88
CA VAL A 76 4.15 -14.91 7.25
C VAL A 76 4.65 -13.49 7.05
N ILE A 77 3.77 -12.59 6.60
CA ILE A 77 4.11 -11.21 6.30
C ILE A 77 3.04 -10.26 6.85
N ASP A 78 3.50 -9.16 7.46
CA ASP A 78 2.60 -8.10 7.90
C ASP A 78 1.74 -7.59 6.75
N THR A 79 0.41 -7.73 6.87
CA THR A 79 -0.52 -7.52 5.77
C THR A 79 -1.52 -6.42 6.09
N LEU A 80 -1.65 -5.47 5.16
CA LEU A 80 -2.68 -4.43 5.15
C LEU A 80 -3.56 -4.62 3.91
N TRP A 81 -4.84 -4.27 3.99
CA TRP A 81 -5.68 -4.16 2.79
C TRP A 81 -5.67 -2.73 2.26
N MET A 82 -5.34 -2.61 0.99
CA MET A 82 -5.43 -1.36 0.25
C MET A 82 -6.66 -1.39 -0.65
N GLY A 83 -7.59 -0.48 -0.43
CA GLY A 83 -8.82 -0.43 -1.23
C GLY A 83 -9.66 0.79 -0.94
N TYR A 84 -10.74 0.92 -1.69
CA TYR A 84 -11.61 2.08 -1.66
C TYR A 84 -12.72 1.94 -0.61
N PHE A 85 -13.08 3.03 0.03
CA PHE A 85 -13.96 3.04 1.18
C PHE A 85 -15.28 2.30 0.95
N ASN A 86 -15.89 2.49 -0.22
CA ASN A 86 -17.16 1.84 -0.55
C ASN A 86 -17.07 0.29 -0.52
N SER A 87 -15.92 -0.28 -0.89
CA SER A 87 -15.72 -1.74 -0.85
C SER A 87 -15.85 -2.32 0.57
N PHE A 88 -15.45 -1.55 1.57
CA PHE A 88 -15.48 -1.95 2.98
C PHE A 88 -16.81 -1.57 3.66
N TYR A 89 -17.36 -0.42 3.28
CA TYR A 89 -18.57 0.13 3.88
C TYR A 89 -19.84 -0.64 3.53
N HIS A 90 -19.93 -1.15 2.31
CA HIS A 90 -21.14 -1.81 1.77
C HIS A 90 -21.61 -3.02 2.59
N LYS A 91 -20.70 -3.76 3.22
CA LYS A 91 -21.01 -4.96 4.04
C LYS A 91 -21.24 -4.66 5.53
N GLY A 92 -21.23 -3.39 5.92
CA GLY A 92 -21.23 -2.98 7.32
C GLY A 92 -19.81 -2.99 7.88
N PHE A 93 -19.26 -1.81 8.05
CA PHE A 93 -17.84 -1.59 8.36
C PHE A 93 -17.40 -2.31 9.65
N ASP A 94 -18.24 -2.29 10.71
CA ASP A 94 -17.93 -2.93 11.99
C ASP A 94 -17.74 -4.45 11.86
N THR A 95 -18.66 -5.09 11.14
CA THR A 95 -18.62 -6.54 10.90
C THR A 95 -17.39 -6.90 10.05
N PHE A 96 -17.12 -6.08 9.03
CA PHE A 96 -16.00 -6.27 8.13
C PHE A 96 -14.65 -6.18 8.86
N ILE A 97 -14.48 -5.20 9.74
CA ILE A 97 -13.29 -5.03 10.58
C ILE A 97 -13.10 -6.23 11.53
N ALA A 98 -14.17 -6.70 12.17
CA ALA A 98 -14.08 -7.83 13.08
C ALA A 98 -13.61 -9.12 12.37
N GLU A 99 -14.04 -9.33 11.13
CA GLU A 99 -13.59 -10.46 10.30
C GLU A 99 -12.16 -10.28 9.78
N ALA A 100 -11.80 -9.07 9.37
CA ALA A 100 -10.44 -8.71 8.96
C ALA A 100 -9.43 -9.02 10.08
N LYS A 101 -9.74 -8.64 11.32
CA LYS A 101 -8.94 -8.97 12.50
C LYS A 101 -8.73 -10.47 12.66
N LYS A 102 -9.78 -11.28 12.52
CA LYS A 102 -9.70 -12.74 12.60
C LYS A 102 -8.83 -13.36 11.49
N SER A 103 -8.68 -12.64 10.38
CA SER A 103 -7.82 -13.04 9.27
C SER A 103 -6.35 -12.64 9.44
N GLY A 104 -6.00 -12.03 10.58
CA GLY A 104 -4.62 -11.63 10.91
C GLY A 104 -4.19 -10.29 10.33
N LEU A 105 -5.13 -9.50 9.81
CA LEU A 105 -4.83 -8.20 9.21
C LEU A 105 -4.33 -7.19 10.25
N SER A 106 -3.34 -6.39 9.88
CA SER A 106 -2.77 -5.35 10.74
C SER A 106 -3.34 -3.96 10.51
N GLY A 107 -4.00 -3.72 9.37
CA GLY A 107 -4.57 -2.41 9.07
C GLY A 107 -5.13 -2.25 7.66
N PHE A 108 -5.54 -1.02 7.38
CA PHE A 108 -6.16 -0.62 6.12
C PHE A 108 -5.48 0.61 5.55
N ILE A 109 -5.47 0.69 4.24
CA ILE A 109 -5.03 1.83 3.44
C ILE A 109 -6.20 2.21 2.54
N ILE A 110 -6.83 3.37 2.79
CA ILE A 110 -8.06 3.81 2.12
C ILE A 110 -7.82 5.19 1.51
N PRO A 111 -7.38 5.26 0.23
CA PRO A 111 -6.92 6.50 -0.37
C PRO A 111 -8.03 7.53 -0.67
N ASP A 112 -9.28 7.09 -0.74
CA ASP A 112 -10.45 7.95 -0.96
C ASP A 112 -11.17 8.35 0.33
N LEU A 113 -10.58 8.08 1.51
CA LEU A 113 -11.11 8.50 2.81
C LEU A 113 -10.26 9.63 3.39
N PRO A 114 -10.71 10.89 3.31
CA PRO A 114 -9.99 12.04 3.87
C PRO A 114 -9.82 11.93 5.38
N TYR A 115 -8.73 12.49 5.91
CA TYR A 115 -8.39 12.41 7.34
C TYR A 115 -9.56 12.82 8.24
N GLU A 116 -10.27 13.89 7.92
CA GLU A 116 -11.38 14.43 8.72
C GLU A 116 -12.54 13.45 8.83
N GLU A 117 -12.80 12.69 7.77
CA GLU A 117 -13.84 11.65 7.72
C GLU A 117 -13.33 10.30 8.28
N ALA A 118 -12.02 10.09 8.29
CA ALA A 118 -11.39 8.87 8.78
C ALA A 118 -11.43 8.73 10.32
N VAL A 119 -11.53 9.85 11.07
CA VAL A 119 -11.42 9.87 12.54
C VAL A 119 -12.30 8.84 13.26
N PRO A 120 -13.62 8.69 12.95
CA PRO A 120 -14.46 7.67 13.59
C PRO A 120 -13.96 6.25 13.31
N TYR A 121 -13.48 5.97 12.09
CA TYR A 121 -13.00 4.68 11.67
C TYR A 121 -11.63 4.34 12.25
N GLN A 122 -10.75 5.34 12.40
CA GLN A 122 -9.47 5.18 13.10
C GLN A 122 -9.68 4.72 14.55
N LYS A 123 -10.68 5.28 15.25
CA LYS A 123 -11.01 4.86 16.61
C LYS A 123 -11.44 3.39 16.62
N LEU A 124 -12.38 3.03 15.76
CA LEU A 124 -12.91 1.67 15.66
C LEU A 124 -11.79 0.65 15.32
N MET A 125 -10.89 1.00 14.41
CA MET A 125 -9.75 0.14 14.06
C MET A 125 -8.80 -0.04 15.24
N ARG A 126 -8.46 1.04 15.97
CA ARG A 126 -7.61 0.93 17.17
C ARG A 126 -8.22 0.02 18.24
N GLU A 127 -9.53 0.13 18.48
CA GLU A 127 -10.26 -0.73 19.42
C GLU A 127 -10.21 -2.21 19.01
N ASN A 128 -10.01 -2.48 17.71
CA ASN A 128 -9.81 -3.82 17.17
C ASN A 128 -8.33 -4.22 17.00
N GLY A 129 -7.37 -3.40 17.42
CA GLY A 129 -5.94 -3.68 17.31
C GLY A 129 -5.41 -3.59 15.88
N MET A 130 -6.08 -2.80 15.02
CA MET A 130 -5.68 -2.51 13.63
C MET A 130 -5.44 -1.02 13.44
N THR A 131 -4.80 -0.67 12.33
CA THR A 131 -4.45 0.72 12.00
C THR A 131 -5.11 1.12 10.67
N LEU A 132 -5.62 2.34 10.60
CA LEU A 132 -5.90 3.03 9.34
C LEU A 132 -4.72 3.93 9.02
N ILE A 133 -4.09 3.73 7.87
CA ILE A 133 -2.91 4.47 7.46
C ILE A 133 -3.30 5.87 6.99
N ASP A 134 -2.59 6.87 7.49
CA ASP A 134 -2.79 8.26 7.13
C ASP A 134 -1.92 8.65 5.94
N PHE A 135 -2.51 9.44 5.03
CA PHE A 135 -1.83 9.98 3.86
C PHE A 135 -1.41 11.43 4.08
N ILE A 136 -0.21 11.77 3.60
CA ILE A 136 0.25 13.15 3.44
C ILE A 136 0.75 13.33 2.01
N ALA A 137 0.39 14.46 1.40
CA ALA A 137 0.82 14.86 0.08
C ALA A 137 1.65 16.15 0.13
N PRO A 138 2.56 16.40 -0.84
CA PRO A 138 3.32 17.65 -0.92
C PRO A 138 2.46 18.91 -1.16
N THR A 139 1.18 18.73 -1.42
CA THR A 139 0.18 19.80 -1.58
C THR A 139 -0.58 20.13 -0.30
N ASP A 140 -0.37 19.36 0.78
CA ASP A 140 -1.02 19.61 2.07
C ASP A 140 -0.43 20.85 2.75
N THR A 141 -1.27 21.62 3.45
CA THR A 141 -0.80 22.76 4.23
C THR A 141 -0.03 22.29 5.48
N LEU A 142 0.84 23.15 6.02
CA LEU A 142 1.60 22.86 7.24
C LEU A 142 0.69 22.49 8.42
N GLU A 143 -0.46 23.17 8.54
CA GLU A 143 -1.45 22.88 9.58
C GLU A 143 -2.04 21.48 9.42
N ARG A 144 -2.32 21.07 8.16
CA ARG A 144 -2.85 19.74 7.85
C ARG A 144 -1.80 18.67 8.12
N ILE A 145 -0.56 18.88 7.70
CA ILE A 145 0.58 17.99 8.00
C ILE A 145 0.70 17.82 9.51
N ALA A 146 0.68 18.91 10.30
CA ALA A 146 0.78 18.86 11.74
C ALA A 146 -0.37 18.08 12.40
N MET A 147 -1.59 18.27 11.90
CA MET A 147 -2.80 17.60 12.41
C MET A 147 -2.75 16.10 12.17
N ILE A 148 -2.42 15.68 10.95
CA ILE A 148 -2.31 14.26 10.56
C ILE A 148 -1.16 13.59 11.33
N SER A 149 0.02 14.22 11.31
CA SER A 149 1.24 13.64 11.89
C SER A 149 1.11 13.32 13.39
N LYS A 150 0.41 14.17 14.17
CA LYS A 150 0.21 13.97 15.62
C LYS A 150 -0.58 12.71 15.97
N ASN A 151 -1.41 12.23 15.08
CA ASN A 151 -2.32 11.10 15.32
C ASN A 151 -1.94 9.85 14.52
N ALA A 152 -0.99 9.98 13.59
CA ALA A 152 -0.57 8.91 12.71
C ALA A 152 0.00 7.72 13.49
N GLN A 153 -0.32 6.52 13.02
CA GLN A 153 0.12 5.27 13.61
C GLN A 153 0.77 4.39 12.55
N LYS A 154 1.58 3.42 12.98
CA LYS A 154 2.27 2.44 12.16
C LYS A 154 3.23 3.09 11.17
N PHE A 155 2.73 3.79 10.17
CA PHE A 155 3.50 4.66 9.28
C PHE A 155 2.59 5.72 8.61
N ILE A 156 3.22 6.79 8.12
CA ILE A 156 2.59 7.79 7.26
C ILE A 156 2.88 7.44 5.82
N TYR A 157 1.85 7.35 4.99
CA TYR A 157 1.97 7.19 3.55
C TYR A 157 2.23 8.56 2.91
N LEU A 158 3.49 8.85 2.58
CA LEU A 158 3.84 10.06 1.87
C LEU A 158 3.71 9.84 0.36
N VAL A 159 2.76 10.55 -0.25
CA VAL A 159 2.49 10.46 -1.68
C VAL A 159 3.55 11.23 -2.45
N ALA A 160 4.49 10.52 -3.09
CA ALA A 160 5.46 11.14 -3.98
C ALA A 160 4.85 11.38 -5.36
N TYR A 161 4.13 12.47 -5.52
CA TYR A 161 3.51 12.77 -6.81
C TYR A 161 4.59 13.05 -7.86
N ALA A 162 4.70 12.17 -8.84
CA ALA A 162 5.47 12.42 -10.05
C ALA A 162 4.63 13.28 -10.99
N GLY A 163 4.66 14.60 -10.76
CA GLY A 163 4.32 15.59 -11.77
C GLY A 163 2.86 15.67 -12.26
N ILE A 164 2.15 16.71 -11.85
CA ILE A 164 1.50 17.60 -12.84
C ILE A 164 2.23 18.93 -12.71
N THR A 165 3.08 19.22 -13.68
CA THR A 165 3.64 20.54 -13.92
C THR A 165 2.48 21.47 -14.25
N GLY A 166 2.13 22.35 -13.33
CA GLY A 166 1.24 23.45 -13.69
C GLY A 166 0.21 23.89 -12.69
N SER A 167 0.57 24.16 -11.43
CA SER A 167 -0.03 25.21 -10.60
C SER A 167 0.46 25.11 -9.15
N GLY A 168 1.41 25.97 -8.77
CA GLY A 168 1.91 26.06 -7.41
C GLY A 168 3.23 25.31 -7.21
N LYS A 169 4.11 25.87 -6.38
CA LYS A 169 5.34 25.23 -5.93
C LYS A 169 4.97 24.02 -5.10
N ALA A 170 5.04 22.80 -5.68
CA ALA A 170 5.07 21.59 -4.86
C ALA A 170 6.32 21.66 -3.98
N GLU A 171 6.16 21.50 -2.67
CA GLU A 171 7.30 21.36 -1.77
C GLU A 171 8.12 20.14 -2.17
N SER A 172 9.43 20.19 -1.96
CA SER A 172 10.27 19.02 -2.17
C SER A 172 9.90 17.94 -1.15
N LEU A 173 10.10 16.67 -1.49
CA LEU A 173 9.86 15.58 -0.52
C LEU A 173 10.68 15.76 0.76
N ASP A 174 11.90 16.29 0.66
CA ASP A 174 12.77 16.55 1.81
C ASP A 174 12.14 17.59 2.75
N ASP A 175 11.51 18.63 2.22
CA ASP A 175 10.82 19.66 3.02
C ASP A 175 9.58 19.08 3.71
N VAL A 176 8.78 18.30 2.99
CA VAL A 176 7.58 17.63 3.56
C VAL A 176 7.97 16.65 4.66
N ILE A 177 8.99 15.83 4.45
CA ILE A 177 9.53 14.90 5.46
C ILE A 177 9.99 15.68 6.69
N SER A 178 10.72 16.77 6.51
CA SER A 178 11.19 17.62 7.60
C SER A 178 10.02 18.21 8.40
N ASN A 179 8.97 18.67 7.72
CA ASN A 179 7.76 19.19 8.35
C ASN A 179 7.01 18.10 9.14
N ILE A 180 6.91 16.88 8.63
CA ILE A 180 6.31 15.76 9.36
C ILE A 180 7.11 15.45 10.63
N ARG A 181 8.45 15.41 10.54
CA ARG A 181 9.34 15.08 11.66
C ARG A 181 9.27 16.05 12.84
N ILE A 182 8.84 17.29 12.62
CA ILE A 182 8.60 18.25 13.71
C ILE A 182 7.49 17.78 14.66
N HIS A 183 6.56 16.94 14.16
CA HIS A 183 5.33 16.59 14.86
C HIS A 183 5.25 15.13 15.32
N THR A 184 6.07 14.23 14.76
CA THR A 184 5.99 12.80 15.06
C THR A 184 7.27 12.05 14.71
N ASP A 185 7.52 10.97 15.46
CA ASP A 185 8.53 9.95 15.14
C ASP A 185 7.93 8.76 14.37
N THR A 186 6.64 8.81 14.02
CA THR A 186 5.98 7.78 13.21
C THR A 186 6.74 7.58 11.89
N PRO A 187 7.06 6.34 11.50
CA PRO A 187 7.76 6.06 10.24
C PRO A 187 7.07 6.68 9.03
N ILE A 188 7.87 7.18 8.08
CA ILE A 188 7.38 7.77 6.82
C ILE A 188 7.78 6.85 5.68
N TYR A 189 6.79 6.35 4.93
CA TYR A 189 7.04 5.54 3.74
C TYR A 189 6.58 6.29 2.50
N VAL A 190 7.49 6.39 1.53
CA VAL A 190 7.24 7.09 0.28
C VAL A 190 6.65 6.13 -0.74
N GLY A 191 5.46 6.43 -1.21
CA GLY A 191 4.79 5.69 -2.28
C GLY A 191 4.64 6.49 -3.56
N PHE A 192 4.28 5.81 -4.63
CA PHE A 192 4.17 6.27 -6.01
C PHE A 192 5.51 6.53 -6.73
N GLY A 193 5.62 5.93 -7.91
CA GLY A 193 6.80 6.07 -8.78
C GLY A 193 8.06 5.41 -8.22
N VAL A 194 7.90 4.41 -7.35
CA VAL A 194 9.00 3.59 -6.81
C VAL A 194 9.23 2.40 -7.73
N ASP A 195 10.45 2.30 -8.23
CA ASP A 195 10.99 1.17 -8.96
C ASP A 195 12.49 0.99 -8.64
N GLU A 196 13.15 0.04 -9.29
CA GLU A 196 14.58 -0.22 -9.07
C GLU A 196 15.50 0.98 -9.37
N ASN A 197 15.08 1.93 -10.21
CA ASN A 197 15.87 3.11 -10.57
C ASN A 197 15.65 4.28 -9.61
N THR A 198 14.44 4.41 -9.08
CA THR A 198 14.03 5.56 -8.26
C THR A 198 14.08 5.27 -6.75
N ALA A 199 14.13 4.00 -6.34
CA ALA A 199 14.00 3.58 -4.95
C ALA A 199 15.01 4.26 -4.00
N LYS A 200 16.28 4.32 -4.38
CA LYS A 200 17.33 4.94 -3.55
C LYS A 200 17.07 6.43 -3.29
N GLU A 201 16.67 7.16 -4.33
CA GLU A 201 16.33 8.58 -4.22
C GLU A 201 15.07 8.79 -3.39
N LYS A 202 14.02 8.02 -3.67
CA LYS A 202 12.74 8.09 -2.94
C LYS A 202 12.86 7.73 -1.46
N ALA A 203 13.79 6.85 -1.11
CA ALA A 203 14.06 6.45 0.28
C ALA A 203 14.84 7.50 1.07
N ARG A 204 15.37 8.57 0.42
CA ARG A 204 16.19 9.57 1.13
C ARG A 204 15.33 10.32 2.15
N GLY A 205 15.79 10.39 3.39
CA GLY A 205 15.06 11.00 4.51
C GLY A 205 13.86 10.22 5.05
N ALA A 206 13.35 9.23 4.30
CA ALA A 206 12.24 8.38 4.70
C ALA A 206 12.71 7.09 5.42
N ASP A 207 11.79 6.41 6.10
CA ASP A 207 12.03 5.15 6.79
C ASP A 207 11.73 3.92 5.92
N GLY A 208 11.09 4.14 4.77
CA GLY A 208 10.78 3.08 3.83
C GLY A 208 10.20 3.59 2.52
N VAL A 209 9.94 2.64 1.62
CA VAL A 209 9.28 2.91 0.34
C VAL A 209 8.19 1.88 0.07
N ILE A 210 7.23 2.26 -0.79
CA ILE A 210 6.11 1.42 -1.20
C ILE A 210 6.19 1.23 -2.71
N VAL A 211 6.32 -0.02 -3.16
CA VAL A 211 6.40 -0.40 -4.58
C VAL A 211 5.13 -1.13 -5.02
N GLY A 212 4.48 -0.64 -6.05
CA GLY A 212 3.26 -1.25 -6.60
C GLY A 212 3.35 -1.49 -8.09
N SER A 213 3.20 -0.45 -8.89
CA SER A 213 3.10 -0.56 -10.36
C SER A 213 4.24 -1.32 -11.01
N ALA A 214 5.47 -1.24 -10.47
CA ALA A 214 6.62 -1.98 -11.00
C ALA A 214 6.43 -3.50 -10.88
N LEU A 215 5.85 -3.97 -9.76
CA LEU A 215 5.52 -5.39 -9.55
C LEU A 215 4.31 -5.81 -10.38
N VAL A 216 3.23 -5.05 -10.32
CA VAL A 216 1.98 -5.36 -11.06
C VAL A 216 2.21 -5.41 -12.57
N LYS A 217 3.09 -4.57 -13.11
CA LYS A 217 3.49 -4.61 -14.53
C LYS A 217 4.05 -5.97 -14.93
N VAL A 218 4.84 -6.63 -14.07
CA VAL A 218 5.34 -7.98 -14.31
C VAL A 218 4.20 -9.01 -14.30
N LEU A 219 3.22 -8.84 -13.40
CA LEU A 219 2.07 -9.74 -13.32
C LEU A 219 1.19 -9.66 -14.57
N LEU A 220 1.12 -8.49 -15.20
CA LEU A 220 0.38 -8.26 -16.43
C LEU A 220 1.08 -8.78 -17.70
N ASP A 221 2.36 -9.16 -17.64
CA ASP A 221 3.10 -9.66 -18.80
C ASP A 221 2.61 -11.06 -19.20
N GLU A 222 1.82 -11.14 -20.27
CA GLU A 222 1.22 -12.39 -20.77
C GLU A 222 2.25 -13.35 -21.37
N HIS A 223 3.47 -12.87 -21.69
CA HIS A 223 4.55 -13.71 -22.23
C HIS A 223 5.30 -14.50 -21.16
N LEU A 224 5.07 -14.18 -19.87
CA LEU A 224 5.71 -14.85 -18.75
C LEU A 224 4.78 -15.91 -18.13
N SER A 225 5.35 -17.08 -17.87
CA SER A 225 4.71 -18.08 -17.02
C SER A 225 4.59 -17.57 -15.56
N ASN A 226 3.68 -18.16 -14.77
CA ASN A 226 3.53 -17.81 -13.35
C ASN A 226 4.85 -17.92 -12.57
N LYS A 227 5.66 -18.96 -12.86
CA LYS A 227 6.97 -19.13 -12.23
C LYS A 227 7.94 -18.01 -12.56
N GLU A 228 7.97 -17.57 -13.82
CA GLU A 228 8.82 -16.44 -14.24
C GLU A 228 8.37 -15.12 -13.64
N LYS A 229 7.02 -14.91 -13.51
CA LYS A 229 6.46 -13.74 -12.82
C LYS A 229 6.90 -13.70 -11.36
N LEU A 230 6.76 -14.81 -10.61
CA LEU A 230 7.21 -14.92 -9.23
C LEU A 230 8.69 -14.62 -9.09
N ASN A 231 9.54 -15.25 -9.91
CA ASN A 231 10.99 -14.99 -9.90
C ASN A 231 11.32 -13.52 -10.15
N LYS A 232 10.65 -12.88 -11.11
CA LYS A 232 10.90 -11.47 -11.46
C LYS A 232 10.47 -10.52 -10.33
N ILE A 233 9.28 -10.70 -9.75
CA ILE A 233 8.85 -9.83 -8.65
C ILE A 233 9.74 -9.98 -7.42
N GLY A 234 10.17 -11.21 -7.11
CA GLY A 234 11.13 -11.46 -6.04
C GLY A 234 12.48 -10.76 -6.28
N GLN A 235 13.00 -10.83 -7.52
CA GLN A 235 14.25 -10.15 -7.87
C GLN A 235 14.13 -8.62 -7.79
N ILE A 236 13.02 -8.03 -8.28
CA ILE A 236 12.76 -6.59 -8.19
C ILE A 236 12.68 -6.16 -6.73
N ALA A 237 11.94 -6.89 -5.90
CA ALA A 237 11.80 -6.58 -4.48
C ALA A 237 13.16 -6.62 -3.76
N LYS A 238 13.96 -7.67 -4.00
CA LYS A 238 15.31 -7.82 -3.45
C LYS A 238 16.21 -6.66 -3.86
N ASN A 239 16.24 -6.31 -5.14
CA ASN A 239 17.07 -5.22 -5.66
C ASN A 239 16.65 -3.86 -5.05
N ILE A 240 15.34 -3.61 -4.89
CA ILE A 240 14.84 -2.41 -4.23
C ILE A 240 15.27 -2.41 -2.75
N LYS A 241 15.08 -3.53 -2.03
CA LYS A 241 15.44 -3.64 -0.61
C LYS A 241 16.93 -3.38 -0.36
N GLU A 242 17.79 -3.89 -1.22
CA GLU A 242 19.23 -3.62 -1.19
C GLU A 242 19.50 -2.12 -1.40
N LYS A 243 18.97 -1.54 -2.50
CA LYS A 243 19.22 -0.13 -2.87
C LYS A 243 18.76 0.90 -1.85
N ILE A 244 17.67 0.64 -1.13
CA ILE A 244 17.17 1.57 -0.11
C ILE A 244 18.00 1.51 1.19
N ASN A 245 18.82 0.48 1.35
CA ASN A 245 19.66 0.26 2.53
C ASN A 245 21.17 0.47 2.26
N ASP A 246 21.56 0.73 1.01
CA ASP A 246 22.90 1.17 0.61
C ASP A 246 23.08 2.69 0.81
#